data_f8edcbfe1f5e3bd7e566548093ff2754
#
_entry.id   f8edcbfe1f5e3bd7e566548093ff2754
#
_cell.length_a   1.000
_cell.length_b   1.000
_cell.length_c   1.000
_cell.angle_alpha   90.00
_cell.angle_beta   90.00
_cell.angle_gamma   90.00
#
_symmetry.space_group_name_H-M   'P 1'
#
loop_
_entity.id
_entity.type
_entity.pdbx_description
1 polymer ?
#
loop_
_entity_poly.entity_id
_entity_poly.type
_entity_poly.pdbx_seq_one_letter_code
_entity_poly.pdbx_strand_id
1 'polypeptide(L)'
;MMMKYDVIVAGAGPSGICSAIAAARQGARVALIERYGVIGGNLTAGYVGPVLGSVGKGTMRDEVCELLGVLDNDWIGEQGNAHNFEEAKLTLAELVAMESNIDVYLQTAVFDVIKEENQVKGLICASNEGPLRFEAPVTIDCTGDGLVVFMAGAEIE
;
A
#
# COMPACT_ATOMS: atom_id res chain seq x y z
N MET A 1 -10.33 13.91 15.60
CA MET A 1 -9.68 12.90 16.47
C MET A 1 -8.34 12.54 15.86
N MET A 2 -7.31 12.35 16.66
CA MET A 2 -5.97 12.00 16.20
C MET A 2 -5.74 10.52 16.45
N MET A 3 -5.37 9.78 15.41
CA MET A 3 -5.13 8.34 15.46
C MET A 3 -3.62 8.08 15.48
N LYS A 4 -3.16 7.22 16.37
CA LYS A 4 -1.74 6.94 16.57
C LYS A 4 -1.39 5.53 16.13
N TYR A 5 -0.31 5.40 15.38
CA TYR A 5 0.23 4.17 14.83
C TYR A 5 1.75 4.13 15.02
N ASP A 6 2.34 2.98 14.80
CA ASP A 6 3.80 2.84 14.72
C ASP A 6 4.28 3.17 13.30
N VAL A 7 3.47 2.78 12.30
CA VAL A 7 3.75 3.00 10.89
C VAL A 7 2.48 3.46 10.17
N ILE A 8 2.62 4.47 9.33
CA ILE A 8 1.61 4.85 8.34
C ILE A 8 2.13 4.45 6.96
N VAL A 9 1.30 3.75 6.19
CA VAL A 9 1.56 3.44 4.78
C VAL A 9 0.55 4.18 3.93
N ALA A 10 1.03 5.10 3.11
CA ALA A 10 0.22 5.91 2.21
C ALA A 10 0.16 5.28 0.82
N GLY A 11 -1.01 4.80 0.44
CA GLY A 11 -1.27 4.05 -0.78
C GLY A 11 -1.25 2.54 -0.54
N ALA A 12 -2.35 1.85 -0.88
CA ALA A 12 -2.49 0.40 -0.77
C ALA A 12 -2.35 -0.30 -2.13
N GLY A 13 -1.43 0.18 -2.97
CA GLY A 13 -0.94 -0.54 -4.14
C GLY A 13 -0.05 -1.73 -3.75
N PRO A 14 0.56 -2.42 -4.72
CA PRO A 14 1.39 -3.61 -4.44
C PRO A 14 2.49 -3.33 -3.40
N SER A 15 3.19 -2.20 -3.53
CA SER A 15 4.24 -1.79 -2.60
C SER A 15 3.69 -1.50 -1.20
N GLY A 16 2.53 -0.84 -1.10
CA GLY A 16 1.90 -0.50 0.16
C GLY A 16 1.40 -1.72 0.92
N ILE A 17 0.77 -2.66 0.24
CA ILE A 17 0.34 -3.94 0.82
C ILE A 17 1.55 -4.69 1.39
N CYS A 18 2.60 -4.87 0.57
CA CYS A 18 3.81 -5.56 1.02
C CYS A 18 4.47 -4.86 2.21
N SER A 19 4.55 -3.52 2.19
CA SER A 19 5.13 -2.73 3.28
C SER A 19 4.33 -2.83 4.57
N ALA A 20 2.99 -2.75 4.46
CA ALA A 20 2.10 -2.84 5.61
C ALA A 20 2.19 -4.22 6.28
N ILE A 21 2.13 -5.30 5.50
CA ILE A 21 2.25 -6.67 6.00
C ILE A 21 3.62 -6.90 6.63
N ALA A 22 4.69 -6.46 5.97
CA ALA A 22 6.05 -6.62 6.50
C ALA A 22 6.21 -5.90 7.84
N ALA A 23 5.70 -4.68 7.99
CA ALA A 23 5.71 -3.93 9.23
C ALA A 23 4.86 -4.62 10.32
N ALA A 24 3.66 -5.06 9.96
CA ALA A 24 2.76 -5.74 10.88
C ALA A 24 3.35 -7.04 11.41
N ARG A 25 4.00 -7.85 10.58
CA ARG A 25 4.71 -9.07 10.96
C ARG A 25 5.90 -8.84 11.89
N GLN A 26 6.42 -7.60 11.95
CA GLN A 26 7.41 -7.18 12.96
C GLN A 26 6.76 -6.63 14.24
N GLY A 27 5.45 -6.72 14.36
CA GLY A 27 4.69 -6.30 15.55
C GLY A 27 4.27 -4.83 15.55
N ALA A 28 4.50 -4.08 14.47
CA ALA A 28 4.05 -2.69 14.36
C ALA A 28 2.52 -2.62 14.19
N ARG A 29 1.89 -1.62 14.82
CA ARG A 29 0.53 -1.23 14.51
C ARG A 29 0.54 -0.31 13.30
N VAL A 30 -0.15 -0.69 12.22
CA VAL A 30 -0.07 -0.06 10.91
C VAL A 30 -1.39 0.57 10.50
N ALA A 31 -1.36 1.82 10.02
CA ALA A 31 -2.43 2.42 9.25
C ALA A 31 -2.11 2.28 7.76
N LEU A 32 -2.92 1.52 7.02
CA LEU A 32 -2.85 1.42 5.57
C LEU A 32 -3.93 2.31 4.94
N ILE A 33 -3.50 3.37 4.25
CA ILE A 33 -4.39 4.43 3.75
C ILE A 33 -4.50 4.33 2.23
N GLU A 34 -5.74 4.26 1.71
CA GLU A 34 -6.00 4.12 0.28
C GLU A 34 -7.10 5.09 -0.18
N ARG A 35 -6.83 5.83 -1.26
CA ARG A 35 -7.78 6.78 -1.86
C ARG A 35 -8.97 6.13 -2.55
N TYR A 36 -8.80 4.91 -3.03
CA TYR A 36 -9.87 4.15 -3.68
C TYR A 36 -10.69 3.32 -2.68
N GLY A 37 -11.80 2.78 -3.14
CA GLY A 37 -12.64 1.85 -2.36
C GLY A 37 -12.14 0.41 -2.38
N VAL A 38 -10.95 0.15 -2.91
CA VAL A 38 -10.35 -1.17 -3.03
C VAL A 38 -8.84 -1.06 -2.98
N ILE A 39 -8.18 -2.02 -2.34
CA ILE A 39 -6.72 -2.12 -2.32
C ILE A 39 -6.19 -2.85 -3.55
N GLY A 40 -4.86 -2.84 -3.75
CA GLY A 40 -4.19 -3.53 -4.84
C GLY A 40 -3.66 -2.60 -5.93
N GLY A 41 -4.15 -1.36 -6.01
CA GLY A 41 -3.67 -0.36 -6.96
C GLY A 41 -3.71 -0.87 -8.41
N ASN A 42 -2.55 -0.96 -9.07
CA ASN A 42 -2.44 -1.44 -10.43
C ASN A 42 -2.92 -2.89 -10.61
N LEU A 43 -2.78 -3.75 -9.60
CA LEU A 43 -3.23 -5.15 -9.67
C LEU A 43 -4.76 -5.30 -9.62
N THR A 44 -5.49 -4.24 -9.28
CA THR A 44 -6.95 -4.25 -9.15
C THR A 44 -7.60 -3.11 -9.91
N ALA A 45 -7.65 -1.90 -9.34
CA ALA A 45 -8.29 -0.73 -9.95
C ALA A 45 -7.56 -0.23 -11.21
N GLY A 46 -6.26 -0.47 -11.34
CA GLY A 46 -5.47 -0.08 -12.50
C GLY A 46 -5.50 -1.05 -13.67
N TYR A 47 -6.08 -2.25 -13.50
CA TYR A 47 -6.21 -3.28 -14.54
C TYR A 47 -4.89 -3.68 -15.21
N VAL A 48 -3.78 -3.69 -14.46
CA VAL A 48 -2.48 -4.19 -14.92
C VAL A 48 -2.36 -5.67 -14.57
N GLY A 49 -2.54 -6.53 -15.56
CA GLY A 49 -2.57 -7.98 -15.36
C GLY A 49 -1.22 -8.61 -15.04
N PRO A 50 -0.15 -8.33 -15.79
CA PRO A 50 1.13 -8.96 -15.54
C PRO A 50 1.86 -8.33 -14.33
N VAL A 51 2.38 -9.18 -13.46
CA VAL A 51 3.33 -8.76 -12.40
C VAL A 51 4.75 -8.92 -12.94
N LEU A 52 5.37 -7.82 -13.33
CA LEU A 52 6.69 -7.81 -13.95
C LEU A 52 7.84 -7.77 -12.93
N GLY A 53 9.01 -8.20 -13.38
CA GLY A 53 10.24 -8.20 -12.63
C GLY A 53 10.45 -9.49 -11.82
N SER A 54 11.72 -9.83 -11.60
CA SER A 54 12.12 -10.94 -10.76
C SER A 54 12.97 -10.42 -9.60
N VAL A 55 12.65 -10.86 -8.41
CA VAL A 55 13.44 -10.70 -7.19
C VAL A 55 13.74 -12.08 -6.62
N GLY A 56 14.69 -12.18 -5.71
CA GLY A 56 15.04 -13.47 -5.08
C GLY A 56 13.82 -14.17 -4.47
N LYS A 57 13.93 -15.47 -4.26
CA LYS A 57 12.86 -16.28 -3.67
C LYS A 57 12.59 -15.92 -2.21
N GLY A 58 11.34 -16.15 -1.76
CA GLY A 58 10.93 -15.95 -0.37
C GLY A 58 10.66 -14.50 0.00
N THR A 59 10.30 -13.69 -0.98
CA THR A 59 9.91 -12.29 -0.79
C THR A 59 8.40 -12.14 -0.68
N MET A 60 7.94 -10.99 -0.17
CA MET A 60 6.52 -10.64 -0.16
C MET A 60 5.90 -10.64 -1.57
N ARG A 61 6.70 -10.33 -2.59
CA ARG A 61 6.27 -10.42 -3.98
C ARG A 61 5.91 -11.87 -4.35
N ASP A 62 6.72 -12.82 -3.97
CA ASP A 62 6.46 -14.24 -4.29
C ASP A 62 5.17 -14.70 -3.63
N GLU A 63 4.93 -14.33 -2.36
CA GLU A 63 3.69 -14.63 -1.64
C GLU A 63 2.47 -14.04 -2.36
N VAL A 64 2.53 -12.77 -2.77
CA VAL A 64 1.46 -12.11 -3.52
C VAL A 64 1.25 -12.77 -4.89
N CYS A 65 2.33 -13.08 -5.62
CA CYS A 65 2.24 -13.72 -6.93
C CYS A 65 1.65 -15.15 -6.84
N GLU A 66 2.03 -15.89 -5.80
CA GLU A 66 1.49 -17.22 -5.55
C GLU A 66 -0.02 -17.18 -5.30
N LEU A 67 -0.45 -16.24 -4.44
CA LEU A 67 -1.88 -16.05 -4.13
C LEU A 67 -2.70 -15.60 -5.34
N LEU A 68 -2.11 -14.79 -6.22
CA LEU A 68 -2.75 -14.35 -7.45
C LEU A 68 -2.67 -15.37 -8.60
N GLY A 69 -1.99 -16.51 -8.39
CA GLY A 69 -1.81 -17.54 -9.41
C GLY A 69 -0.89 -17.13 -10.56
N VAL A 70 -0.02 -16.14 -10.35
CA VAL A 70 0.95 -15.62 -11.35
C VAL A 70 2.37 -16.06 -11.01
N LEU A 71 2.54 -17.36 -10.81
CA LEU A 71 3.83 -17.98 -10.61
C LEU A 71 4.64 -17.98 -11.91
N ASP A 72 5.93 -17.68 -11.80
CA ASP A 72 6.91 -17.66 -12.89
C ASP A 72 6.65 -16.60 -13.97
N ASN A 73 7.18 -15.42 -13.72
CA ASN A 73 7.17 -14.27 -14.64
C ASN A 73 8.23 -14.38 -15.74
N ASP A 74 8.36 -15.51 -16.38
CA ASP A 74 8.92 -15.54 -17.71
C ASP A 74 7.85 -14.98 -18.66
N TRP A 75 7.76 -13.65 -18.69
CA TRP A 75 6.96 -12.97 -19.68
C TRP A 75 7.58 -13.19 -21.07
N ILE A 76 7.33 -14.36 -21.60
CA ILE A 76 7.71 -14.73 -22.94
C ILE A 76 6.53 -15.48 -23.54
N GLY A 77 5.67 -14.76 -24.24
CA GLY A 77 4.63 -15.36 -25.04
C GLY A 77 3.31 -14.60 -25.05
N GLU A 78 2.51 -14.87 -26.05
CA GLU A 78 1.24 -14.22 -26.39
C GLU A 78 0.12 -14.38 -25.34
N GLN A 79 0.40 -15.09 -24.24
CA GLN A 79 -0.51 -15.28 -23.10
C GLN A 79 0.26 -15.02 -21.81
N GLY A 80 0.52 -13.72 -21.54
CA GLY A 80 1.07 -13.32 -20.23
C GLY A 80 0.18 -13.84 -19.10
N ASN A 81 0.77 -14.35 -18.03
CA ASN A 81 0.08 -14.73 -16.81
C ASN A 81 -0.56 -13.49 -16.16
N ALA A 82 -1.75 -13.14 -16.62
CA ALA A 82 -2.56 -12.11 -16.02
C ALA A 82 -3.47 -12.75 -14.97
N HIS A 83 -3.51 -12.15 -13.79
CA HIS A 83 -4.47 -12.56 -12.76
C HIS A 83 -5.88 -12.03 -13.06
N ASN A 84 -6.88 -12.62 -12.43
CA ASN A 84 -8.24 -12.11 -12.44
C ASN A 84 -8.35 -10.91 -11.50
N PHE A 85 -8.69 -9.72 -12.03
CA PHE A 85 -8.76 -8.49 -11.27
C PHE A 85 -9.81 -8.50 -10.16
N GLU A 86 -10.96 -9.16 -10.39
CA GLU A 86 -12.02 -9.23 -9.39
C GLU A 86 -11.65 -10.19 -8.25
N GLU A 87 -11.04 -11.32 -8.57
CA GLU A 87 -10.51 -12.25 -7.57
C GLU A 87 -9.35 -11.61 -6.79
N ALA A 88 -8.49 -10.87 -7.46
CA ALA A 88 -7.37 -10.17 -6.82
C ALA A 88 -7.82 -9.18 -5.75
N LYS A 89 -8.95 -8.49 -5.95
CA LYS A 89 -9.52 -7.59 -4.92
C LYS A 89 -9.80 -8.31 -3.62
N LEU A 90 -10.42 -9.48 -3.71
CA LEU A 90 -10.74 -10.31 -2.54
C LEU A 90 -9.48 -10.91 -1.94
N THR A 91 -8.64 -11.54 -2.75
CA THR A 91 -7.41 -12.21 -2.31
C THR A 91 -6.47 -11.25 -1.57
N LEU A 92 -6.26 -10.04 -2.11
CA LEU A 92 -5.40 -9.05 -1.45
C LEU A 92 -6.03 -8.50 -0.17
N ALA A 93 -7.36 -8.33 -0.13
CA ALA A 93 -8.06 -7.91 1.07
C ALA A 93 -7.96 -8.97 2.18
N GLU A 94 -8.13 -10.25 1.83
CA GLU A 94 -7.96 -11.38 2.77
C GLU A 94 -6.53 -11.46 3.29
N LEU A 95 -5.53 -11.31 2.42
CA LEU A 95 -4.12 -11.32 2.80
C LEU A 95 -3.81 -10.22 3.84
N VAL A 96 -4.31 -9.00 3.62
CA VAL A 96 -4.12 -7.90 4.59
C VAL A 96 -4.90 -8.17 5.88
N ALA A 97 -6.10 -8.73 5.80
CA ALA A 97 -6.95 -9.03 6.95
C ALA A 97 -6.40 -10.15 7.86
N MET A 98 -5.45 -10.96 7.36
CA MET A 98 -4.72 -11.93 8.20
C MET A 98 -3.85 -11.26 9.27
N GLU A 99 -3.46 -10.00 9.07
CA GLU A 99 -2.65 -9.23 10.00
C GLU A 99 -3.55 -8.34 10.87
N SER A 100 -3.87 -8.78 12.08
CA SER A 100 -4.84 -8.11 12.98
C SER A 100 -4.40 -6.73 13.47
N ASN A 101 -3.15 -6.35 13.24
CA ASN A 101 -2.55 -5.07 13.60
C ASN A 101 -2.45 -4.08 12.43
N ILE A 102 -3.12 -4.37 11.30
CA ILE A 102 -3.31 -3.43 10.21
C ILE A 102 -4.74 -2.88 10.24
N ASP A 103 -4.87 -1.57 10.40
CA ASP A 103 -6.13 -0.86 10.20
C ASP A 103 -6.14 -0.29 8.77
N VAL A 104 -7.12 -0.68 7.94
CA VAL A 104 -7.25 -0.24 6.54
C VAL A 104 -8.26 0.90 6.43
N TYR A 105 -7.83 2.00 5.80
CA TYR A 105 -8.66 3.19 5.55
C TYR A 105 -8.86 3.37 4.06
N LEU A 106 -9.98 2.89 3.54
CA LEU A 106 -10.40 3.07 2.15
C LEU A 106 -11.07 4.43 1.93
N GLN A 107 -11.15 4.87 0.67
CA GLN A 107 -11.74 6.16 0.29
C GLN A 107 -11.17 7.32 1.12
N THR A 108 -9.88 7.22 1.45
CA THR A 108 -9.16 8.12 2.32
C THR A 108 -7.92 8.62 1.59
N ALA A 109 -7.96 9.86 1.12
CA ALA A 109 -6.90 10.45 0.31
C ALA A 109 -5.98 11.32 1.17
N VAL A 110 -4.68 11.12 1.08
CA VAL A 110 -3.69 12.01 1.68
C VAL A 110 -3.74 13.36 0.96
N PHE A 111 -3.83 14.46 1.71
CA PHE A 111 -3.81 15.79 1.14
C PHE A 111 -2.84 16.76 1.83
N ASP A 112 -2.27 16.37 2.99
CA ASP A 112 -1.24 17.17 3.66
C ASP A 112 -0.40 16.29 4.59
N VAL A 113 0.75 16.78 5.01
CA VAL A 113 1.66 16.12 5.95
C VAL A 113 1.77 16.92 7.26
N ILE A 114 1.89 16.22 8.37
CA ILE A 114 2.21 16.81 9.66
C ILE A 114 3.73 16.77 9.80
N LYS A 115 4.38 17.95 9.87
CA LYS A 115 5.84 18.08 9.97
C LYS A 115 6.23 18.79 11.27
N GLU A 116 7.35 18.33 11.83
CA GLU A 116 8.13 19.05 12.83
C GLU A 116 9.55 19.17 12.30
N GLU A 117 9.99 20.37 12.00
CA GLU A 117 11.26 20.64 11.32
C GLU A 117 11.39 19.85 10.01
N ASN A 118 12.35 18.94 9.92
CA ASN A 118 12.60 18.06 8.76
C ASN A 118 12.06 16.63 8.93
N GLN A 119 11.16 16.42 9.90
CA GLN A 119 10.58 15.10 10.15
C GLN A 119 9.07 15.11 9.85
N VAL A 120 8.63 14.16 9.06
CA VAL A 120 7.21 13.83 8.92
C VAL A 120 6.77 13.11 10.18
N LYS A 121 5.75 13.64 10.85
CA LYS A 121 5.16 13.07 12.08
C LYS A 121 3.81 12.42 11.83
N GLY A 122 3.26 12.60 10.64
CA GLY A 122 1.98 12.03 10.29
C GLY A 122 1.38 12.62 9.02
N LEU A 123 0.13 12.28 8.77
CA LEU A 123 -0.61 12.66 7.58
C LEU A 123 -1.97 13.25 7.95
N ILE A 124 -2.43 14.16 7.09
CA ILE A 124 -3.81 14.65 7.08
C ILE A 124 -4.47 14.10 5.83
N CYS A 125 -5.60 13.44 6.02
CA CYS A 125 -6.31 12.75 4.95
C CYS A 125 -7.76 13.24 4.86
N ALA A 126 -8.29 13.30 3.64
CA ALA A 126 -9.69 13.54 3.36
C ALA A 126 -10.42 12.19 3.27
N SER A 127 -11.53 12.07 4.00
CA SER A 127 -12.43 10.92 3.92
C SER A 127 -13.87 11.39 3.74
N ASN A 128 -14.79 10.46 3.47
CA ASN A 128 -16.22 10.75 3.37
C ASN A 128 -16.83 11.28 4.69
N GLU A 129 -16.17 11.02 5.82
CA GLU A 129 -16.59 11.48 7.16
C GLU A 129 -15.91 12.80 7.56
N GLY A 130 -15.09 13.36 6.67
CA GLY A 130 -14.31 14.58 6.90
C GLY A 130 -12.82 14.31 7.07
N PRO A 131 -12.04 15.32 7.53
CA PRO A 131 -10.60 15.20 7.65
C PRO A 131 -10.20 14.27 8.79
N LEU A 132 -9.32 13.33 8.49
CA LEU A 132 -8.69 12.41 9.43
C LEU A 132 -7.23 12.82 9.65
N ARG A 133 -6.73 12.63 10.86
CA ARG A 133 -5.33 12.92 11.24
C ARG A 133 -4.68 11.66 11.79
N PHE A 134 -3.57 11.28 11.19
CA PHE A 134 -2.78 10.11 11.58
C PHE A 134 -1.41 10.57 12.05
N GLU A 135 -0.93 10.01 13.16
CA GLU A 135 0.42 10.23 13.68
C GLU A 135 1.17 8.91 13.77
N ALA A 136 2.42 8.92 13.32
CA ALA A 136 3.36 7.82 13.49
C ALA A 136 4.80 8.31 13.41
N PRO A 137 5.75 7.64 14.06
CA PRO A 137 7.18 7.90 13.90
C PRO A 137 7.70 7.55 12.52
N VAL A 138 7.04 6.66 11.78
CA VAL A 138 7.43 6.22 10.45
C VAL A 138 6.25 6.38 9.49
N THR A 139 6.51 7.01 8.35
CA THR A 139 5.56 7.10 7.23
C THR A 139 6.23 6.57 5.96
N ILE A 140 5.57 5.63 5.28
CA ILE A 140 6.04 5.03 4.04
C ILE A 140 5.17 5.56 2.90
N ASP A 141 5.80 6.21 1.92
CA ASP A 141 5.12 6.70 0.72
C ASP A 141 5.04 5.58 -0.32
N CYS A 142 3.84 5.07 -0.52
CA CYS A 142 3.48 4.07 -1.54
C CYS A 142 2.40 4.61 -2.48
N THR A 143 2.28 5.94 -2.62
CA THR A 143 1.25 6.58 -3.43
C THR A 143 1.44 6.38 -4.95
N GLY A 144 2.61 5.93 -5.37
CA GLY A 144 2.99 5.76 -6.77
C GLY A 144 3.54 7.03 -7.40
N ASP A 145 3.08 8.19 -6.93
CA ASP A 145 3.47 9.51 -7.45
C ASP A 145 4.45 10.25 -6.52
N GLY A 146 4.84 9.64 -5.38
CA GLY A 146 5.69 10.29 -4.38
C GLY A 146 4.99 11.48 -3.68
N LEU A 147 3.67 11.40 -3.52
CA LEU A 147 2.84 12.50 -3.05
C LEU A 147 3.24 12.98 -1.64
N VAL A 148 3.52 12.04 -0.73
CA VAL A 148 3.94 12.38 0.65
C VAL A 148 5.33 13.01 0.65
N VAL A 149 6.25 12.49 -0.16
CA VAL A 149 7.62 13.00 -0.34
C VAL A 149 7.58 14.44 -0.87
N PHE A 150 6.73 14.68 -1.89
CA PHE A 150 6.52 16.02 -2.44
C PHE A 150 5.96 17.00 -1.40
N MET A 151 4.87 16.62 -0.68
CA MET A 151 4.27 17.45 0.37
C MET A 151 5.22 17.69 1.54
N ALA A 152 6.11 16.74 1.83
CA ALA A 152 7.16 16.91 2.83
C ALA A 152 8.22 17.93 2.43
N GLY A 153 8.27 18.34 1.16
CA GLY A 153 9.24 19.30 0.64
C GLY A 153 10.61 18.71 0.44
N ALA A 154 10.70 17.40 0.18
CA ALA A 154 11.94 16.76 -0.24
C ALA A 154 12.29 17.16 -1.68
N GLU A 155 13.57 17.24 -1.98
CA GLU A 155 14.04 17.46 -3.36
C GLU A 155 13.74 16.18 -4.17
N ILE A 156 13.09 16.37 -5.31
CA ILE A 156 12.74 15.29 -6.24
C ILE A 156 13.49 15.60 -7.54
N GLU A 157 14.27 14.65 -8.05
CA GLU A 157 14.94 14.72 -9.35
C GLU A 157 14.04 14.19 -10.47
#